data_db2e317eb7400405dc0c18346758a292
#
_entry.id   db2e317eb7400405dc0c18346758a292
#
_cell.length_a   1.000
_cell.length_b   1.000
_cell.length_c   1.000
_cell.angle_alpha   90.00
_cell.angle_beta   90.00
_cell.angle_gamma   90.00
#
_symmetry.space_group_name_H-M   'P 1'
#
loop_
_entity.id
_entity.type
_entity.pdbx_description
1 polymer ?
#
loop_
_entity_poly.entity_id
_entity_poly.type
_entity_poly.pdbx_seq_one_letter_code
_entity_poly.pdbx_strand_id
1 'polypeptide(L)'
;MKNCLASFLFFLISQGISAQTRQDTLSIKQAALDYIESQHSPSPSRMERALHPRMVKRTFWKDKATGKDYLRETNTESMILLAESYNKNGDKFPATPKKEVKLLDISDHTASVKLMADEWIDYMHLAKLNGSWKIVNVLWQYNDSKRHN
;
A
#
# COMPACT_ATOMS: atom_id res chain seq x y z
N MET A 1 47.93 -15.31 11.51
CA MET A 1 47.22 -15.13 10.24
C MET A 1 45.77 -15.73 10.20
N LYS A 2 45.35 -16.56 11.17
CA LYS A 2 43.98 -17.18 11.18
C LYS A 2 42.87 -16.26 11.69
N ASN A 3 43.16 -15.21 12.46
CA ASN A 3 42.18 -14.35 13.08
C ASN A 3 41.65 -13.19 12.18
N CYS A 4 42.36 -12.83 11.12
CA CYS A 4 41.93 -11.79 10.17
C CYS A 4 40.82 -12.25 9.22
N LEU A 5 40.75 -13.57 8.89
CA LEU A 5 39.73 -14.10 7.97
C LEU A 5 38.35 -14.13 8.60
N ALA A 6 38.25 -14.45 9.90
CA ALA A 6 36.98 -14.52 10.61
C ALA A 6 36.32 -13.12 10.79
N SER A 7 37.12 -12.07 11.05
CA SER A 7 36.62 -10.69 11.16
C SER A 7 36.11 -10.14 9.82
N PHE A 8 36.75 -10.52 8.71
CA PHE A 8 36.31 -10.08 7.38
C PHE A 8 35.00 -10.72 6.93
N LEU A 9 34.79 -11.98 7.31
CA LEU A 9 33.54 -12.70 7.00
C LEU A 9 32.33 -12.12 7.77
N PHE A 10 32.53 -11.70 9.02
CA PHE A 10 31.48 -11.10 9.85
C PHE A 10 31.04 -9.72 9.33
N PHE A 11 31.98 -8.94 8.77
CA PHE A 11 31.68 -7.62 8.19
C PHE A 11 30.87 -7.72 6.89
N LEU A 12 31.08 -8.74 6.06
CA LEU A 12 30.31 -8.98 4.84
C LEU A 12 28.84 -9.38 5.11
N ILE A 13 28.59 -10.13 6.18
CA ILE A 13 27.22 -10.54 6.56
C ILE A 13 26.40 -9.35 7.03
N SER A 14 26.96 -8.41 7.78
CA SER A 14 26.25 -7.21 8.27
C SER A 14 25.85 -6.26 7.13
N GLN A 15 26.64 -6.16 6.07
CA GLN A 15 26.32 -5.35 4.89
C GLN A 15 25.14 -5.92 4.09
N GLY A 16 25.02 -7.24 4.00
CA GLY A 16 23.92 -7.91 3.30
C GLY A 16 22.55 -7.66 3.96
N ILE A 17 22.47 -7.70 5.28
CA ILE A 17 21.22 -7.48 6.04
C ILE A 17 20.75 -6.04 5.88
N SER A 18 21.61 -5.05 6.01
CA SER A 18 21.25 -3.63 5.83
C SER A 18 20.78 -3.31 4.41
N ALA A 19 21.40 -3.91 3.39
CA ALA A 19 21.02 -3.73 1.99
C ALA A 19 19.63 -4.34 1.71
N GLN A 20 19.35 -5.52 2.24
CA GLN A 20 18.04 -6.18 2.10
C GLN A 20 16.93 -5.37 2.74
N THR A 21 17.10 -4.88 3.96
CA THR A 21 16.10 -4.05 4.66
C THR A 21 15.81 -2.75 3.90
N ARG A 22 16.85 -2.11 3.33
CA ARG A 22 16.68 -0.91 2.51
C ARG A 22 15.88 -1.20 1.24
N GLN A 23 16.17 -2.29 0.55
CA GLN A 23 15.47 -2.71 -0.66
C GLN A 23 14.00 -3.03 -0.36
N ASP A 24 13.71 -3.73 0.74
CA ASP A 24 12.36 -4.04 1.17
C ASP A 24 11.56 -2.75 1.47
N THR A 25 12.16 -1.79 2.16
CA THR A 25 11.54 -0.47 2.41
C THR A 25 11.16 0.25 1.12
N LEU A 26 12.03 0.23 0.11
CA LEU A 26 11.73 0.84 -1.20
C LEU A 26 10.60 0.11 -1.92
N SER A 27 10.61 -1.22 -1.91
CA SER A 27 9.59 -2.05 -2.55
C SER A 27 8.21 -1.90 -1.90
N ILE A 28 8.16 -1.80 -0.57
CA ILE A 28 6.92 -1.54 0.20
C ILE A 28 6.34 -0.17 -0.17
N LYS A 29 7.19 0.88 -0.18
CA LYS A 29 6.76 2.22 -0.58
C LYS A 29 6.29 2.24 -2.03
N GLN A 30 6.98 1.53 -2.92
CA GLN A 30 6.60 1.44 -4.33
C GLN A 30 5.23 0.77 -4.50
N ALA A 31 4.92 -0.29 -3.76
CA ALA A 31 3.61 -0.94 -3.81
C ALA A 31 2.49 0.04 -3.39
N ALA A 32 2.70 0.83 -2.33
CA ALA A 32 1.74 1.84 -1.90
C ALA A 32 1.60 2.99 -2.92
N LEU A 33 2.68 3.41 -3.57
CA LEU A 33 2.65 4.39 -4.65
C LEU A 33 1.96 3.84 -5.90
N ASP A 34 2.24 2.60 -6.29
CA ASP A 34 1.59 1.95 -7.43
C ASP A 34 0.08 1.87 -7.24
N TYR A 35 -0.37 1.58 -6.02
CA TYR A 35 -1.78 1.57 -5.66
C TYR A 35 -2.46 2.93 -5.87
N ILE A 36 -1.92 4.02 -5.37
CA ILE A 36 -2.57 5.34 -5.47
C ILE A 36 -2.36 5.98 -6.85
N GLU A 37 -1.19 5.88 -7.41
CA GLU A 37 -0.87 6.48 -8.71
C GLU A 37 -1.60 5.79 -9.86
N SER A 38 -1.98 4.50 -9.71
CA SER A 38 -2.84 3.82 -10.68
C SER A 38 -4.26 4.40 -10.75
N GLN A 39 -4.69 5.11 -9.71
CA GLN A 39 -5.97 5.84 -9.67
C GLN A 39 -5.82 7.28 -10.17
N HIS A 40 -4.67 7.92 -9.91
CA HIS A 40 -4.37 9.26 -10.42
C HIS A 40 -4.25 9.27 -11.95
N SER A 41 -3.53 8.30 -12.50
CA SER A 41 -3.36 8.09 -13.95
C SER A 41 -3.81 6.68 -14.26
N PRO A 42 -4.97 6.48 -14.93
CA PRO A 42 -5.56 5.17 -15.16
C PRO A 42 -4.56 4.12 -15.60
N SER A 43 -4.32 3.11 -14.73
CA SER A 43 -3.35 2.05 -14.97
C SER A 43 -3.72 0.77 -14.21
N PRO A 44 -4.62 -0.07 -14.75
CA PRO A 44 -5.03 -1.32 -14.11
C PRO A 44 -3.86 -2.27 -13.86
N SER A 45 -2.88 -2.34 -14.76
CA SER A 45 -1.67 -3.17 -14.59
C SER A 45 -0.81 -2.74 -13.40
N ARG A 46 -0.80 -1.46 -13.09
CA ARG A 46 -0.09 -0.91 -11.94
C ARG A 46 -0.78 -1.30 -10.63
N MET A 47 -2.12 -1.22 -10.59
CA MET A 47 -2.93 -1.69 -9.47
C MET A 47 -2.75 -3.18 -9.23
N GLU A 48 -2.79 -4.00 -10.27
CA GLU A 48 -2.57 -5.45 -10.19
C GLU A 48 -1.17 -5.79 -9.65
N ARG A 49 -0.16 -5.04 -10.07
CA ARG A 49 1.20 -5.21 -9.54
C ARG A 49 1.30 -4.91 -8.05
N ALA A 50 0.55 -3.95 -7.54
CA ALA A 50 0.55 -3.56 -6.12
C ALA A 50 -0.22 -4.54 -5.23
N LEU A 51 -1.35 -5.07 -5.71
CA LEU A 51 -2.29 -5.83 -4.91
C LEU A 51 -2.02 -7.35 -4.97
N HIS A 52 -2.32 -8.03 -3.86
CA HIS A 52 -2.49 -9.47 -3.84
C HIS A 52 -3.88 -9.84 -4.40
N PRO A 53 -4.06 -10.93 -5.17
CA PRO A 53 -5.37 -11.33 -5.70
C PRO A 53 -6.47 -11.52 -4.64
N ARG A 54 -6.09 -11.84 -3.41
CA ARG A 54 -7.00 -11.99 -2.26
C ARG A 54 -7.01 -10.77 -1.33
N MET A 55 -6.60 -9.60 -1.80
CA MET A 55 -6.66 -8.37 -1.02
C MET A 55 -8.11 -7.99 -0.73
N VAL A 56 -8.37 -7.48 0.47
CA VAL A 56 -9.64 -6.87 0.84
C VAL A 56 -9.40 -5.44 1.31
N LYS A 57 -10.12 -4.50 0.71
CA LYS A 57 -10.19 -3.11 1.15
C LYS A 57 -11.49 -2.88 1.92
N ARG A 58 -11.38 -2.29 3.11
CA ARG A 58 -12.52 -2.06 4.01
C ARG A 58 -12.60 -0.61 4.45
N THR A 59 -13.84 -0.17 4.71
CA THR A 59 -14.12 1.08 5.41
C THR A 59 -15.43 0.94 6.20
N PHE A 60 -15.60 1.76 7.24
CA PHE A 60 -16.90 1.89 7.86
C PHE A 60 -17.81 2.74 6.97
N TRP A 61 -19.09 2.45 7.02
CA TRP A 61 -20.12 3.21 6.33
C TRP A 61 -21.40 3.25 7.16
N LYS A 62 -22.16 4.34 7.06
CA LYS A 62 -23.45 4.45 7.74
C LYS A 62 -24.58 4.12 6.78
N ASP A 63 -25.44 3.18 7.16
CA ASP A 63 -26.67 2.91 6.45
C ASP A 63 -27.69 4.04 6.70
N LYS A 64 -28.12 4.70 5.64
CA LYS A 64 -28.99 5.89 5.74
C LYS A 64 -30.40 5.57 6.23
N ALA A 65 -30.91 4.37 5.99
CA ALA A 65 -32.25 3.98 6.39
C ALA A 65 -32.33 3.61 7.87
N THR A 66 -31.29 2.94 8.38
CA THR A 66 -31.28 2.41 9.75
C THR A 66 -30.41 3.22 10.71
N GLY A 67 -29.53 4.08 10.20
CA GLY A 67 -28.54 4.82 10.98
C GLY A 67 -27.43 3.94 11.56
N LYS A 68 -27.37 2.64 11.22
CA LYS A 68 -26.35 1.70 11.73
C LYS A 68 -25.08 1.76 10.92
N ASP A 69 -23.96 1.60 11.62
CA ASP A 69 -22.64 1.47 10.99
C ASP A 69 -22.43 0.02 10.52
N TYR A 70 -21.78 -0.14 9.35
CA TYR A 70 -21.38 -1.43 8.80
C TYR A 70 -20.04 -1.34 8.09
N LEU A 71 -19.36 -2.48 7.89
CA LEU A 71 -18.16 -2.56 7.09
C LEU A 71 -18.52 -2.75 5.60
N ARG A 72 -18.09 -1.80 4.78
CA ARG A 72 -18.14 -1.92 3.33
C ARG A 72 -16.83 -2.50 2.84
N GLU A 73 -16.90 -3.50 1.97
CA GLU A 73 -15.75 -4.19 1.41
C GLU A 73 -15.62 -3.98 -0.10
N THR A 74 -14.37 -4.00 -0.57
CA THR A 74 -14.00 -3.96 -1.99
C THR A 74 -12.86 -4.94 -2.20
N ASN A 75 -12.92 -5.77 -3.23
CA ASN A 75 -11.90 -6.76 -3.57
C ASN A 75 -10.90 -6.25 -4.63
N THR A 76 -9.89 -7.05 -4.92
CA THR A 76 -8.82 -6.71 -5.89
C THR A 76 -9.38 -6.45 -7.29
N GLU A 77 -10.29 -7.27 -7.78
CA GLU A 77 -10.89 -7.12 -9.12
C GLU A 77 -11.59 -5.75 -9.25
N SER A 78 -12.40 -5.38 -8.27
CA SER A 78 -13.05 -4.06 -8.23
C SER A 78 -12.06 -2.90 -8.19
N MET A 79 -10.92 -3.08 -7.50
CA MET A 79 -9.88 -2.05 -7.46
C MET A 79 -9.15 -1.91 -8.80
N ILE A 80 -8.94 -2.99 -9.55
CA ILE A 80 -8.36 -2.97 -10.89
C ILE A 80 -9.28 -2.24 -11.86
N LEU A 81 -10.60 -2.56 -11.83
CA LEU A 81 -11.62 -1.85 -12.63
C LEU A 81 -11.71 -0.37 -12.25
N LEU A 82 -11.59 -0.04 -10.95
CA LEU A 82 -11.51 1.34 -10.49
C LEU A 82 -10.31 2.07 -11.09
N ALA A 83 -9.13 1.44 -11.08
CA ALA A 83 -7.91 2.02 -11.64
C ALA A 83 -7.98 2.22 -13.17
N GLU A 84 -8.85 1.51 -13.87
CA GLU A 84 -9.11 1.71 -15.30
C GLU A 84 -10.02 2.92 -15.56
N SER A 85 -11.02 3.16 -14.71
CA SER A 85 -12.14 4.04 -15.03
C SER A 85 -12.23 5.32 -14.18
N TYR A 86 -11.76 5.31 -12.92
CA TYR A 86 -12.08 6.34 -11.93
C TYR A 86 -11.66 7.76 -12.36
N ASN A 87 -10.46 7.92 -12.85
CA ASN A 87 -9.95 9.23 -13.31
C ASN A 87 -9.72 9.27 -14.82
N LYS A 88 -10.53 8.55 -15.58
CA LYS A 88 -10.38 8.45 -17.04
C LYS A 88 -10.44 9.82 -17.73
N ASN A 89 -11.22 10.75 -17.20
CA ASN A 89 -11.37 12.12 -17.74
C ASN A 89 -10.38 13.12 -17.11
N GLY A 90 -9.56 12.73 -16.13
CA GLY A 90 -8.61 13.61 -15.45
C GLY A 90 -9.26 14.64 -14.51
N ASP A 91 -10.51 14.44 -14.08
CA ASP A 91 -11.31 15.39 -13.29
C ASP A 91 -11.47 15.02 -11.81
N LYS A 92 -10.93 13.86 -11.37
CA LYS A 92 -11.13 13.34 -10.00
C LYS A 92 -10.05 13.81 -9.02
N PHE A 93 -8.92 14.27 -9.51
CA PHE A 93 -7.80 14.71 -8.70
C PHE A 93 -7.29 16.08 -9.14
N PRO A 94 -6.65 16.85 -8.25
CA PRO A 94 -5.95 18.07 -8.66
C PRO A 94 -4.81 17.77 -9.62
N ALA A 95 -4.35 18.76 -10.37
CA ALA A 95 -3.24 18.63 -11.33
C ALA A 95 -1.96 18.07 -10.69
N THR A 96 -1.76 18.34 -9.39
CA THR A 96 -0.66 17.77 -8.58
C THR A 96 -1.26 17.06 -7.37
N PRO A 97 -1.63 15.79 -7.49
CA PRO A 97 -2.23 15.03 -6.39
C PRO A 97 -1.25 14.87 -5.22
N LYS A 98 -1.74 15.09 -4.00
CA LYS A 98 -0.97 14.83 -2.78
C LYS A 98 -0.93 13.33 -2.51
N LYS A 99 0.25 12.85 -2.15
CA LYS A 99 0.48 11.45 -1.72
C LYS A 99 1.68 11.40 -0.80
N GLU A 100 1.47 10.86 0.38
CA GLU A 100 2.52 10.65 1.37
C GLU A 100 2.47 9.20 1.86
N VAL A 101 3.57 8.48 1.71
CA VAL A 101 3.71 7.10 2.16
C VAL A 101 4.60 7.06 3.39
N LYS A 102 4.02 6.68 4.53
CA LYS A 102 4.74 6.47 5.79
C LYS A 102 4.79 4.97 6.10
N LEU A 103 5.98 4.38 6.07
CA LEU A 103 6.20 3.05 6.63
C LEU A 103 6.07 3.15 8.16
N LEU A 104 5.14 2.38 8.73
CA LEU A 104 4.88 2.35 10.17
C LEU A 104 5.73 1.29 10.85
N ASP A 105 5.79 0.09 10.24
CA ASP A 105 6.58 -1.03 10.75
C ASP A 105 6.92 -2.01 9.62
N ILE A 106 8.01 -2.75 9.78
CA ILE A 106 8.47 -3.78 8.86
C ILE A 106 9.13 -4.91 9.63
N SER A 107 8.77 -6.14 9.27
CA SER A 107 9.42 -7.38 9.65
C SER A 107 9.82 -8.15 8.39
N ASP A 108 10.42 -9.33 8.52
CA ASP A 108 10.99 -10.10 7.38
C ASP A 108 10.00 -10.31 6.22
N HIS A 109 8.71 -10.55 6.53
CA HIS A 109 7.70 -10.90 5.55
C HIS A 109 6.40 -10.08 5.68
N THR A 110 6.33 -9.13 6.62
CA THR A 110 5.14 -8.32 6.85
C THR A 110 5.50 -6.86 7.06
N ALA A 111 4.60 -5.96 6.62
CA ALA A 111 4.77 -4.53 6.83
C ALA A 111 3.42 -3.83 7.02
N SER A 112 3.46 -2.70 7.73
CA SER A 112 2.34 -1.78 7.90
C SER A 112 2.69 -0.40 7.36
N VAL A 113 1.79 0.16 6.57
CA VAL A 113 1.97 1.44 5.89
C VAL A 113 0.76 2.34 6.11
N LYS A 114 0.99 3.64 6.29
CA LYS A 114 -0.04 4.67 6.18
C LYS A 114 0.20 5.46 4.89
N LEU A 115 -0.79 5.46 4.01
CA LEU A 115 -0.85 6.34 2.85
C LEU A 115 -1.84 7.47 3.14
N MET A 116 -1.43 8.71 2.95
CA MET A 116 -2.28 9.89 2.95
C MET A 116 -2.31 10.45 1.53
N ALA A 117 -3.49 10.48 0.91
CA ALA A 117 -3.69 10.92 -0.45
C ALA A 117 -4.89 11.85 -0.53
N ASP A 118 -4.68 13.11 -0.93
CA ASP A 118 -5.72 14.13 -1.07
C ASP A 118 -6.84 14.05 -0.01
N GLU A 119 -7.91 13.32 -0.31
CA GLU A 119 -9.12 13.26 0.51
C GLU A 119 -9.19 12.07 1.47
N TRP A 120 -8.28 11.08 1.40
CA TRP A 120 -8.37 9.87 2.22
C TRP A 120 -7.06 9.40 2.81
N ILE A 121 -7.23 8.54 3.81
CA ILE A 121 -6.16 7.86 4.53
C ILE A 121 -6.39 6.36 4.37
N ASP A 122 -5.36 5.65 3.92
CA ASP A 122 -5.34 4.19 3.84
C ASP A 122 -4.31 3.63 4.83
N TYR A 123 -4.72 2.72 5.69
CA TYR A 123 -3.84 1.87 6.49
C TYR A 123 -3.72 0.53 5.79
N MET A 124 -2.51 0.19 5.37
CA MET A 124 -2.23 -0.96 4.54
C MET A 124 -1.39 -1.99 5.29
N HIS A 125 -1.73 -3.26 5.14
CA HIS A 125 -0.84 -4.37 5.48
C HIS A 125 -0.30 -5.00 4.21
N LEU A 126 1.00 -5.27 4.20
CA LEU A 126 1.69 -5.90 3.09
C LEU A 126 2.33 -7.21 3.54
N ALA A 127 2.44 -8.14 2.61
CA ALA A 127 3.17 -9.39 2.79
C ALA A 127 4.20 -9.57 1.67
N LYS A 128 5.37 -10.12 2.02
CA LYS A 128 6.41 -10.50 1.06
C LYS A 128 6.16 -11.95 0.62
N LEU A 129 5.72 -12.11 -0.60
CA LEU A 129 5.35 -13.40 -1.19
C LEU A 129 6.20 -13.65 -2.43
N ASN A 130 6.93 -14.76 -2.45
CA ASN A 130 7.84 -15.11 -3.55
C ASN A 130 8.80 -13.96 -3.92
N GLY A 131 9.36 -13.29 -2.89
CA GLY A 131 10.27 -12.16 -3.05
C GLY A 131 9.64 -10.82 -3.39
N SER A 132 8.31 -10.73 -3.56
CA SER A 132 7.59 -9.50 -3.93
C SER A 132 6.66 -9.04 -2.81
N TRP A 133 6.68 -7.74 -2.51
CA TRP A 133 5.75 -7.12 -1.57
C TRP A 133 4.42 -6.83 -2.23
N LYS A 134 3.34 -7.33 -1.61
CA LYS A 134 1.96 -7.16 -2.07
C LYS A 134 1.07 -6.63 -0.96
N ILE A 135 0.19 -5.68 -1.28
CA ILE A 135 -0.84 -5.21 -0.35
C ILE A 135 -1.88 -6.33 -0.21
N VAL A 136 -2.12 -6.77 1.03
CA VAL A 136 -3.05 -7.87 1.35
C VAL A 136 -4.29 -7.38 2.09
N ASN A 137 -4.24 -6.18 2.69
CA ASN A 137 -5.37 -5.55 3.37
C ASN A 137 -5.25 -4.03 3.32
N VAL A 138 -6.37 -3.34 3.17
CA VAL A 138 -6.47 -1.88 3.27
C VAL A 138 -7.67 -1.54 4.16
N LEU A 139 -7.42 -0.77 5.22
CA LEU A 139 -8.48 -0.11 6.00
C LEU A 139 -8.40 1.38 5.71
N TRP A 140 -9.47 1.97 5.19
CA TRP A 140 -9.44 3.34 4.73
C TRP A 140 -10.58 4.20 5.28
N GLN A 141 -10.37 5.51 5.27
CA GLN A 141 -11.41 6.49 5.54
C GLN A 141 -11.15 7.78 4.76
N TYR A 142 -12.19 8.61 4.63
CA TYR A 142 -12.00 10.00 4.22
C TYR A 142 -11.33 10.81 5.34
N ASN A 143 -10.55 11.81 4.96
CA ASN A 143 -10.03 12.81 5.92
C ASN A 143 -11.17 13.53 6.64
N ASP A 144 -12.25 13.85 5.92
CA ASP A 144 -13.50 14.30 6.50
C ASP A 144 -14.44 13.09 6.73
N SER A 145 -14.53 12.63 7.98
CA SER A 145 -15.33 11.47 8.36
C SER A 145 -16.84 11.63 8.09
N LYS A 146 -17.36 12.86 7.95
CA LYS A 146 -18.76 13.12 7.60
C LYS A 146 -19.14 12.58 6.22
N ARG A 147 -18.18 12.36 5.35
CA ARG A 147 -18.40 11.80 4.00
C ARG A 147 -18.75 10.31 3.99
N HIS A 148 -18.68 9.62 5.12
CA HIS A 148 -19.10 8.23 5.28
C HIS A 148 -20.61 8.04 5.59
N ASN A 149 -21.37 9.12 5.62
CA ASN A 149 -22.82 9.13 5.90
C ASN A 149 -23.65 9.06 4.63
#